data_bdbd72b5206b7fbba5a5dbcc62cb9637
#
_entry.id   bdbd72b5206b7fbba5a5dbcc62cb9637
#
_cell.length_a   1.000
_cell.length_b   1.000
_cell.length_c   1.000
_cell.angle_alpha   90.00
_cell.angle_beta   90.00
_cell.angle_gamma   90.00
#
_symmetry.space_group_name_H-M   'P 1'
#
loop_
_entity.id
_entity.type
_entity.pdbx_description
1 polymer ?
#
loop_
_entity_poly.entity_id
_entity_poly.type
_entity_poly.pdbx_seq_one_letter_code
_entity_poly.pdbx_strand_id
1 'polypeptide(L)'
;MANLKTKTWNFHMKDYNDLVKKLSQLKPRVSIENLPSSILQVFKKEVNTDYNSVDLTCIDKKLVESLMPFQREGVCYGILKNGRCIIADEMGLGKTIQALGIVHYYRNDWPLLIVSPSSVRYQWSEAIYTFLPSVPTHYVHHYTTAKDTFGDAKIVIMSYDILKRAISSLERHVFGAVIFDESHFLKSPKSARSVAASVVASQARRVVLLSGTPALSRPKELYFQINLVMQKFLGFHEFGIRYCAGTFGKFGWEYGGSSNMQELQLLLNRCCLIRRIKSEVLTQLPSKIREVVILDPKLIKTETQKMKKIAEAVQRESFKNSEGNTALLQHYRETAEVKTKAICNYVNDLLESDTKFLIFAHHLTVLNEICKTISSKNVSYIRIDGSTKSEERKVRCDVFQEQDDCLVAVLSITAASTGITLTAAQRVVFAELYWNPGILCQAEDRVHRIGQQGSVLIQFLIAKNTADDHLWKLMQTKLNVLNKAGLGQNFAVEKSTEAKRGNETPSNQSNLLSFFTKASVQQDSAAHREKIEDVHQLLEEDDDALITLNLDGLDEDC
;
A
#
# COMPACT_ATOMS: atom_id res chain seq x y z
N MET A 1 -10.20 -35.92 -4.04
CA MET A 1 -9.28 -36.53 -3.05
C MET A 1 -9.46 -35.85 -1.70
N ALA A 2 -9.50 -36.63 -0.60
CA ALA A 2 -9.63 -36.08 0.74
C ALA A 2 -8.27 -35.61 1.28
N ASN A 3 -8.22 -34.42 1.83
CA ASN A 3 -7.06 -33.95 2.58
C ASN A 3 -7.35 -34.13 4.08
N LEU A 4 -6.74 -35.15 4.67
CA LEU A 4 -6.97 -35.53 6.07
C LEU A 4 -6.50 -34.47 7.09
N LYS A 5 -5.49 -33.64 6.73
CA LYS A 5 -4.97 -32.57 7.60
C LYS A 5 -5.94 -31.38 7.71
N THR A 6 -6.58 -31.02 6.60
CA THR A 6 -7.48 -29.86 6.53
C THR A 6 -8.96 -30.25 6.63
N LYS A 7 -9.26 -31.57 6.65
CA LYS A 7 -10.63 -32.12 6.59
C LYS A 7 -11.43 -31.61 5.38
N THR A 8 -10.73 -31.35 4.27
CA THR A 8 -11.33 -30.84 3.03
C THR A 8 -11.27 -31.90 1.93
N TRP A 9 -12.21 -31.81 1.00
CA TRP A 9 -12.27 -32.64 -0.19
C TRP A 9 -11.96 -31.79 -1.41
N ASN A 10 -11.01 -32.23 -2.25
CA ASN A 10 -10.68 -31.58 -3.48
C ASN A 10 -11.29 -32.33 -4.66
N PHE A 11 -11.84 -31.60 -5.62
CA PHE A 11 -12.41 -32.13 -6.85
C PHE A 11 -12.03 -31.24 -8.04
N HIS A 12 -12.12 -31.80 -9.25
CA HIS A 12 -11.91 -31.00 -10.45
C HIS A 12 -13.12 -30.12 -10.76
N MET A 13 -12.91 -28.90 -11.24
CA MET A 13 -13.98 -27.96 -11.57
C MET A 13 -14.98 -28.53 -12.61
N LYS A 14 -14.52 -29.40 -13.52
CA LYS A 14 -15.39 -30.12 -14.48
C LYS A 14 -16.45 -30.97 -13.78
N ASP A 15 -16.17 -31.51 -12.60
CA ASP A 15 -17.05 -32.40 -11.84
C ASP A 15 -18.01 -31.63 -10.91
N TYR A 16 -17.95 -30.27 -10.91
CA TYR A 16 -18.72 -29.42 -9.99
C TYR A 16 -20.23 -29.66 -10.07
N ASN A 17 -20.80 -29.67 -11.28
CA ASN A 17 -22.24 -29.81 -11.46
C ASN A 17 -22.73 -31.17 -10.97
N ASP A 18 -22.00 -32.24 -11.26
CA ASP A 18 -22.34 -33.60 -10.82
C ASP A 18 -22.20 -33.76 -9.29
N LEU A 19 -21.17 -33.12 -8.72
CA LEU A 19 -20.98 -33.08 -7.27
C LEU A 19 -22.16 -32.37 -6.60
N VAL A 20 -22.55 -31.19 -7.04
CA VAL A 20 -23.67 -30.41 -6.49
C VAL A 20 -24.97 -31.21 -6.61
N LYS A 21 -25.20 -31.86 -7.75
CA LYS A 21 -26.40 -32.72 -7.97
C LYS A 21 -26.44 -33.87 -6.97
N LYS A 22 -25.33 -34.58 -6.77
CA LYS A 22 -25.24 -35.69 -5.79
C LYS A 22 -25.42 -35.21 -4.35
N LEU A 23 -24.76 -34.09 -3.98
CA LEU A 23 -24.88 -33.52 -2.64
C LEU A 23 -26.29 -33.02 -2.33
N SER A 24 -27.02 -32.53 -3.34
CA SER A 24 -28.40 -32.05 -3.18
C SER A 24 -29.35 -33.16 -2.71
N GLN A 25 -29.03 -34.42 -3.01
CA GLN A 25 -29.80 -35.61 -2.54
C GLN A 25 -29.59 -35.88 -1.04
N LEU A 26 -28.55 -35.29 -0.44
CA LEU A 26 -28.21 -35.46 0.98
C LEU A 26 -28.79 -34.36 1.88
N LYS A 27 -29.57 -33.43 1.35
CA LYS A 27 -30.28 -32.43 2.16
C LYS A 27 -31.33 -33.13 3.06
N PRO A 28 -31.54 -32.69 4.30
CA PRO A 28 -30.91 -31.54 5.00
C PRO A 28 -29.60 -31.88 5.73
N ARG A 29 -29.08 -33.11 5.62
CA ARG A 29 -27.85 -33.53 6.33
C ARG A 29 -26.61 -32.77 5.90
N VAL A 30 -26.61 -32.22 4.69
CA VAL A 30 -25.51 -31.44 4.11
C VAL A 30 -26.02 -30.07 3.70
N SER A 31 -25.36 -29.01 4.15
CA SER A 31 -25.58 -27.66 3.66
C SER A 31 -24.72 -27.43 2.42
N ILE A 32 -25.33 -26.95 1.35
CA ILE A 32 -24.64 -26.68 0.07
C ILE A 32 -24.71 -25.21 -0.22
N GLU A 33 -23.56 -24.59 -0.31
CA GLU A 33 -23.37 -23.24 -0.81
C GLU A 33 -22.86 -23.30 -2.26
N ASN A 34 -23.63 -22.78 -3.19
CA ASN A 34 -23.25 -22.82 -4.59
C ASN A 34 -22.27 -21.70 -4.92
N LEU A 35 -21.31 -22.00 -5.80
CA LEU A 35 -20.48 -20.95 -6.39
C LEU A 35 -21.34 -20.08 -7.31
N PRO A 36 -21.18 -18.75 -7.28
CA PRO A 36 -21.85 -17.84 -8.22
C PRO A 36 -21.53 -18.22 -9.67
N SER A 37 -22.50 -18.05 -10.55
CA SER A 37 -22.37 -18.38 -11.97
C SER A 37 -21.26 -17.58 -12.65
N SER A 38 -21.07 -16.32 -12.27
CA SER A 38 -19.99 -15.43 -12.71
C SER A 38 -18.60 -16.02 -12.40
N ILE A 39 -18.42 -16.55 -11.21
CA ILE A 39 -17.16 -17.18 -10.77
C ILE A 39 -16.94 -18.50 -11.54
N LEU A 40 -17.97 -19.33 -11.66
CA LEU A 40 -17.88 -20.57 -12.42
C LEU A 40 -17.49 -20.34 -13.88
N GLN A 41 -18.04 -19.30 -14.52
CA GLN A 41 -17.70 -18.95 -15.90
C GLN A 41 -16.22 -18.55 -16.04
N VAL A 42 -15.69 -17.80 -15.07
CA VAL A 42 -14.25 -17.42 -15.06
C VAL A 42 -13.37 -18.67 -15.03
N PHE A 43 -13.67 -19.64 -14.15
CA PHE A 43 -12.84 -20.83 -14.01
C PHE A 43 -13.04 -21.88 -15.11
N LYS A 44 -14.16 -21.86 -15.83
CA LYS A 44 -14.41 -22.72 -16.98
C LYS A 44 -13.78 -22.20 -18.28
N LYS A 45 -13.58 -20.87 -18.40
CA LYS A 45 -13.00 -20.26 -19.60
C LYS A 45 -11.51 -20.60 -19.67
N GLU A 46 -11.04 -21.14 -20.78
CA GLU A 46 -9.62 -21.29 -21.04
C GLU A 46 -8.94 -19.91 -21.12
N VAL A 47 -7.80 -19.78 -20.48
CA VAL A 47 -7.00 -18.55 -20.50
C VAL A 47 -5.70 -18.86 -21.21
N ASN A 48 -5.43 -18.11 -22.27
CA ASN A 48 -4.13 -18.18 -22.92
C ASN A 48 -3.07 -17.62 -21.94
N THR A 49 -2.09 -18.45 -21.61
CA THR A 49 -0.94 -18.13 -20.74
C THR A 49 0.39 -18.28 -21.48
N ASP A 50 0.33 -18.49 -22.80
CA ASP A 50 1.55 -18.57 -23.60
C ASP A 50 2.08 -17.16 -23.91
N TYR A 51 2.96 -16.67 -23.04
CA TYR A 51 3.62 -15.38 -23.22
C TYR A 51 4.57 -15.34 -24.41
N ASN A 52 5.06 -16.50 -24.90
CA ASN A 52 5.94 -16.57 -26.06
C ASN A 52 5.21 -16.32 -27.37
N SER A 53 3.89 -16.50 -27.40
CA SER A 53 3.06 -16.22 -28.57
C SER A 53 2.86 -14.73 -28.86
N VAL A 54 3.28 -13.83 -27.95
CA VAL A 54 3.09 -12.39 -28.10
C VAL A 54 4.25 -11.77 -28.87
N ASP A 55 3.95 -11.22 -30.04
CA ASP A 55 4.92 -10.46 -30.83
C ASP A 55 5.08 -9.03 -30.28
N LEU A 56 6.29 -8.67 -29.85
CA LEU A 56 6.63 -7.35 -29.30
C LEU A 56 7.36 -6.46 -30.32
N THR A 57 7.47 -6.85 -31.59
CA THR A 57 8.23 -6.10 -32.62
C THR A 57 7.64 -4.73 -32.92
N CYS A 58 6.34 -4.52 -32.62
CA CYS A 58 5.67 -3.22 -32.77
C CYS A 58 5.99 -2.24 -31.64
N ILE A 59 6.67 -2.68 -30.57
CA ILE A 59 7.11 -1.83 -29.47
C ILE A 59 8.53 -1.33 -29.77
N ASP A 60 8.86 -0.12 -29.31
CA ASP A 60 10.21 0.43 -29.44
C ASP A 60 11.27 -0.56 -28.93
N LYS A 61 12.25 -0.83 -29.79
CA LYS A 61 13.33 -1.77 -29.53
C LYS A 61 14.06 -1.49 -28.22
N LYS A 62 14.32 -0.20 -27.94
CA LYS A 62 14.98 0.24 -26.72
C LYS A 62 14.21 -0.17 -25.45
N LEU A 63 12.87 -0.06 -25.46
CA LEU A 63 12.03 -0.53 -24.36
C LEU A 63 12.15 -2.03 -24.20
N VAL A 64 11.96 -2.80 -25.29
CA VAL A 64 11.96 -4.27 -25.26
C VAL A 64 13.29 -4.82 -24.76
N GLU A 65 14.43 -4.24 -25.18
CA GLU A 65 15.78 -4.62 -24.76
C GLU A 65 16.08 -4.27 -23.29
N SER A 66 15.37 -3.26 -22.75
CA SER A 66 15.51 -2.85 -21.34
C SER A 66 14.68 -3.67 -20.37
N LEU A 67 13.78 -4.53 -20.87
CA LEU A 67 12.90 -5.34 -20.02
C LEU A 67 13.66 -6.53 -19.40
N MET A 68 13.59 -6.66 -18.09
CA MET A 68 13.96 -7.89 -17.40
C MET A 68 12.99 -9.02 -17.80
N PRO A 69 13.38 -10.31 -17.68
CA PRO A 69 12.51 -11.43 -18.06
C PRO A 69 11.10 -11.37 -17.48
N PHE A 70 10.98 -11.14 -16.17
CA PHE A 70 9.68 -11.01 -15.50
C PHE A 70 8.88 -9.78 -15.96
N GLN A 71 9.55 -8.67 -16.30
CA GLN A 71 8.90 -7.47 -16.84
C GLN A 71 8.34 -7.73 -18.24
N ARG A 72 9.08 -8.47 -19.06
CA ARG A 72 8.60 -8.93 -20.37
C ARG A 72 7.34 -9.79 -20.24
N GLU A 73 7.32 -10.73 -19.29
CA GLU A 73 6.12 -11.51 -18.97
C GLU A 73 4.93 -10.61 -18.57
N GLY A 74 5.17 -9.55 -17.78
CA GLY A 74 4.15 -8.58 -17.37
C GLY A 74 3.58 -7.81 -18.56
N VAL A 75 4.41 -7.42 -19.52
CA VAL A 75 3.97 -6.78 -20.78
C VAL A 75 3.11 -7.76 -21.58
N CYS A 76 3.59 -8.99 -21.80
CA CYS A 76 2.84 -10.03 -22.52
C CYS A 76 1.50 -10.34 -21.83
N TYR A 77 1.49 -10.44 -20.50
CA TYR A 77 0.26 -10.60 -19.72
C TYR A 77 -0.74 -9.49 -20.01
N GLY A 78 -0.31 -8.22 -19.93
CA GLY A 78 -1.18 -7.07 -20.20
C GLY A 78 -1.73 -7.08 -21.62
N ILE A 79 -0.92 -7.48 -22.61
CA ILE A 79 -1.36 -7.63 -24.01
C ILE A 79 -2.41 -8.75 -24.13
N LEU A 80 -2.17 -9.94 -23.54
CA LEU A 80 -3.13 -11.05 -23.52
C LEU A 80 -4.44 -10.70 -22.78
N LYS A 81 -4.42 -9.71 -21.89
CA LYS A 81 -5.61 -9.13 -21.24
C LYS A 81 -6.19 -7.95 -22.02
N ASN A 82 -5.85 -7.79 -23.31
CA ASN A 82 -6.33 -6.71 -24.18
C ASN A 82 -6.04 -5.31 -23.61
N GLY A 83 -4.93 -5.13 -22.90
CA GLY A 83 -4.56 -3.87 -22.25
C GLY A 83 -5.47 -3.45 -21.10
N ARG A 84 -6.23 -4.37 -20.51
CA ARG A 84 -7.07 -4.12 -19.33
C ARG A 84 -6.61 -5.01 -18.17
N CYS A 85 -5.73 -4.50 -17.32
CA CYS A 85 -5.09 -5.29 -16.28
C CYS A 85 -4.62 -4.43 -15.10
N ILE A 86 -4.29 -5.12 -14.01
CA ILE A 86 -3.65 -4.57 -12.81
C ILE A 86 -2.25 -5.18 -12.72
N ILE A 87 -1.21 -4.37 -12.86
CA ILE A 87 0.16 -4.75 -12.58
C ILE A 87 0.43 -4.46 -11.10
N ALA A 88 0.35 -5.50 -10.30
CA ALA A 88 0.44 -5.43 -8.85
C ALA A 88 1.81 -5.87 -8.30
N ASP A 89 2.84 -5.83 -9.13
CA ASP A 89 4.22 -6.16 -8.75
C ASP A 89 4.68 -5.32 -7.57
N GLU A 90 5.48 -5.92 -6.70
CA GLU A 90 6.05 -5.23 -5.54
C GLU A 90 6.76 -3.92 -5.96
N MET A 91 6.80 -2.95 -5.07
CA MET A 91 7.39 -1.64 -5.38
C MET A 91 8.87 -1.80 -5.77
N GLY A 92 9.32 -1.00 -6.75
CA GLY A 92 10.69 -1.07 -7.25
C GLY A 92 10.94 -2.14 -8.32
N LEU A 93 9.94 -2.92 -8.73
CA LEU A 93 10.03 -3.91 -9.81
C LEU A 93 9.80 -3.33 -11.22
N GLY A 94 9.78 -2.01 -11.38
CA GLY A 94 9.69 -1.37 -12.71
C GLY A 94 8.32 -1.50 -13.37
N LYS A 95 7.23 -1.24 -12.64
CA LYS A 95 5.86 -1.24 -13.20
C LYS A 95 5.68 -0.22 -14.32
N THR A 96 6.39 0.92 -14.26
CA THR A 96 6.35 2.00 -15.25
C THR A 96 6.74 1.51 -16.65
N ILE A 97 7.88 0.81 -16.79
CA ILE A 97 8.33 0.30 -18.08
C ILE A 97 7.39 -0.78 -18.63
N GLN A 98 6.80 -1.60 -17.77
CA GLN A 98 5.79 -2.59 -18.17
C GLN A 98 4.53 -1.91 -18.71
N ALA A 99 4.02 -0.90 -18.01
CA ALA A 99 2.85 -0.14 -18.47
C ALA A 99 3.10 0.57 -19.80
N LEU A 100 4.28 1.20 -19.96
CA LEU A 100 4.68 1.82 -21.23
C LEU A 100 4.72 0.78 -22.37
N GLY A 101 5.27 -0.42 -22.13
CA GLY A 101 5.26 -1.50 -23.10
C GLY A 101 3.85 -1.91 -23.52
N ILE A 102 2.93 -2.07 -22.59
CA ILE A 102 1.54 -2.43 -22.85
C ILE A 102 0.85 -1.35 -23.69
N VAL A 103 0.90 -0.08 -23.26
CA VAL A 103 0.16 0.99 -23.95
C VAL A 103 0.80 1.35 -25.30
N HIS A 104 2.14 1.17 -25.45
CA HIS A 104 2.82 1.38 -26.71
C HIS A 104 2.47 0.28 -27.74
N TYR A 105 2.29 -0.97 -27.32
CA TYR A 105 1.74 -2.03 -28.18
C TYR A 105 0.40 -1.60 -28.80
N TYR A 106 -0.46 -0.91 -28.02
CA TYR A 106 -1.76 -0.39 -28.45
C TYR A 106 -1.73 1.09 -28.89
N ARG A 107 -0.59 1.60 -29.37
CA ARG A 107 -0.44 3.02 -29.75
C ARG A 107 -1.46 3.52 -30.79
N ASN A 108 -2.03 2.61 -31.57
CA ASN A 108 -3.10 2.94 -32.52
C ASN A 108 -4.42 3.32 -31.82
N ASP A 109 -4.57 3.01 -30.55
CA ASP A 109 -5.73 3.39 -29.74
C ASP A 109 -5.50 4.71 -28.96
N TRP A 110 -4.34 5.39 -29.11
CA TRP A 110 -4.11 6.66 -28.45
C TRP A 110 -5.07 7.75 -28.92
N PRO A 111 -5.35 8.84 -28.13
CA PRO A 111 -4.49 9.43 -27.09
C PRO A 111 -4.42 8.61 -25.80
N LEU A 112 -3.25 8.69 -25.14
CA LEU A 112 -2.93 8.08 -23.85
C LEU A 112 -3.09 9.10 -22.72
N LEU A 113 -3.82 8.73 -21.68
CA LEU A 113 -3.84 9.47 -20.42
C LEU A 113 -3.04 8.72 -19.34
N ILE A 114 -2.14 9.42 -18.66
CA ILE A 114 -1.41 8.92 -17.50
C ILE A 114 -1.84 9.73 -16.28
N VAL A 115 -2.46 9.06 -15.31
CA VAL A 115 -2.85 9.65 -14.03
C VAL A 115 -1.94 9.11 -12.95
N SER A 116 -1.22 9.99 -12.27
CA SER A 116 -0.23 9.61 -11.25
C SER A 116 -0.26 10.56 -10.05
N PRO A 117 0.34 10.23 -8.92
CA PRO A 117 0.62 11.21 -7.88
C PRO A 117 1.41 12.41 -8.44
N SER A 118 1.14 13.61 -7.92
CA SER A 118 1.76 14.85 -8.42
C SER A 118 3.30 14.81 -8.40
N SER A 119 3.87 14.13 -7.44
CA SER A 119 5.32 14.00 -7.24
C SER A 119 6.05 13.16 -8.29
N VAL A 120 5.35 12.26 -8.98
CA VAL A 120 5.98 11.34 -9.97
C VAL A 120 5.66 11.71 -11.42
N ARG A 121 4.92 12.78 -11.67
CA ARG A 121 4.53 13.19 -13.03
C ARG A 121 5.71 13.36 -13.99
N TYR A 122 6.78 14.02 -13.53
CA TYR A 122 7.97 14.24 -14.36
C TYR A 122 8.77 12.95 -14.59
N GLN A 123 8.74 12.00 -13.66
CA GLN A 123 9.36 10.68 -13.85
C GLN A 123 8.70 9.91 -14.99
N TRP A 124 7.39 10.10 -15.21
CA TRP A 124 6.68 9.51 -16.34
C TRP A 124 7.16 10.07 -17.68
N SER A 125 7.34 11.39 -17.81
CA SER A 125 7.89 11.97 -19.05
C SER A 125 9.35 11.56 -19.27
N GLU A 126 10.19 11.54 -18.23
CA GLU A 126 11.56 11.02 -18.30
C GLU A 126 11.59 9.55 -18.78
N ALA A 127 10.69 8.71 -18.26
CA ALA A 127 10.59 7.30 -18.68
C ALA A 127 10.16 7.18 -20.16
N ILE A 128 9.19 7.99 -20.60
CA ILE A 128 8.77 8.03 -22.00
C ILE A 128 9.95 8.41 -22.91
N TYR A 129 10.65 9.49 -22.62
CA TYR A 129 11.80 9.94 -23.42
C TYR A 129 12.96 8.93 -23.42
N THR A 130 13.11 8.19 -22.31
CA THR A 130 14.16 7.19 -22.18
C THR A 130 13.84 5.92 -22.97
N PHE A 131 12.63 5.40 -22.87
CA PHE A 131 12.28 4.07 -23.36
C PHE A 131 11.51 4.07 -24.68
N LEU A 132 10.89 5.19 -25.05
CA LEU A 132 10.06 5.33 -26.27
C LEU A 132 10.60 6.44 -27.20
N PRO A 133 11.80 6.27 -27.78
CA PRO A 133 12.40 7.29 -28.64
C PRO A 133 11.58 7.57 -29.91
N SER A 134 10.67 6.68 -30.31
CA SER A 134 9.75 6.92 -31.42
C SER A 134 8.65 7.96 -31.11
N VAL A 135 8.46 8.30 -29.84
CA VAL A 135 7.47 9.29 -29.39
C VAL A 135 8.10 10.68 -29.33
N PRO A 136 7.72 11.61 -30.21
CA PRO A 136 8.24 12.98 -30.17
C PRO A 136 7.89 13.68 -28.86
N THR A 137 8.81 14.49 -28.35
CA THR A 137 8.64 15.19 -27.05
C THR A 137 7.43 16.12 -27.02
N HIS A 138 7.09 16.77 -28.15
CA HIS A 138 5.92 17.63 -28.27
C HIS A 138 4.59 16.90 -28.23
N TYR A 139 4.57 15.56 -28.30
CA TYR A 139 3.37 14.75 -28.07
C TYR A 139 3.03 14.56 -26.59
N VAL A 140 3.98 14.84 -25.70
CA VAL A 140 3.82 14.66 -24.25
C VAL A 140 3.46 15.99 -23.60
N HIS A 141 2.26 16.06 -23.05
CA HIS A 141 1.74 17.27 -22.40
C HIS A 141 1.48 17.03 -20.90
N HIS A 142 2.02 17.92 -20.06
CA HIS A 142 1.74 17.97 -18.64
C HIS A 142 0.52 18.85 -18.38
N TYR A 143 -0.59 18.22 -18.03
CA TYR A 143 -1.79 18.93 -17.64
C TYR A 143 -1.69 19.33 -16.16
N THR A 144 -1.45 20.60 -15.90
CA THR A 144 -1.10 21.13 -14.57
C THR A 144 -2.23 21.91 -13.93
N THR A 145 -3.10 22.49 -14.73
CA THR A 145 -4.27 23.26 -14.26
C THR A 145 -5.54 22.79 -14.98
N ALA A 146 -6.71 22.98 -14.36
CA ALA A 146 -7.99 22.65 -14.98
C ALA A 146 -8.35 23.55 -16.20
N LYS A 147 -7.57 24.59 -16.45
CA LYS A 147 -7.71 25.51 -17.58
C LYS A 147 -6.88 25.08 -18.80
N ASP A 148 -5.96 24.13 -18.65
CA ASP A 148 -5.18 23.62 -19.75
C ASP A 148 -6.09 22.95 -20.79
N THR A 149 -5.70 22.97 -22.06
CA THR A 149 -6.40 22.28 -23.15
C THR A 149 -5.59 21.06 -23.58
N PHE A 150 -6.27 20.03 -24.06
CA PHE A 150 -5.58 18.80 -24.50
C PHE A 150 -4.86 19.00 -25.83
N GLY A 151 -5.34 19.93 -26.67
CA GLY A 151 -4.74 20.22 -27.98
C GLY A 151 -4.58 18.93 -28.82
N ASP A 152 -3.45 18.86 -29.55
CA ASP A 152 -3.06 17.71 -30.36
C ASP A 152 -2.17 16.70 -29.59
N ALA A 153 -2.12 16.79 -28.26
CA ALA A 153 -1.32 15.92 -27.43
C ALA A 153 -1.71 14.45 -27.62
N LYS A 154 -0.72 13.60 -27.85
CA LYS A 154 -0.92 12.14 -27.93
C LYS A 154 -0.78 11.47 -26.57
N ILE A 155 -0.04 12.07 -25.64
CA ILE A 155 0.13 11.61 -24.28
C ILE A 155 -0.12 12.78 -23.33
N VAL A 156 -1.07 12.61 -22.42
CA VAL A 156 -1.40 13.59 -21.39
C VAL A 156 -1.04 13.01 -20.02
N ILE A 157 -0.27 13.75 -19.22
CA ILE A 157 0.13 13.37 -17.87
C ILE A 157 -0.51 14.33 -16.88
N MET A 158 -1.29 13.84 -15.92
CA MET A 158 -1.94 14.66 -14.89
C MET A 158 -1.94 13.97 -13.52
N SER A 159 -2.19 14.77 -12.48
CA SER A 159 -2.36 14.21 -11.13
C SER A 159 -3.82 13.85 -10.84
N TYR A 160 -4.05 12.99 -9.82
CA TYR A 160 -5.39 12.68 -9.33
C TYR A 160 -6.18 13.91 -8.90
N ASP A 161 -5.52 14.95 -8.37
CA ASP A 161 -6.19 16.19 -7.98
C ASP A 161 -6.63 17.03 -9.18
N ILE A 162 -5.87 17.00 -10.25
CA ILE A 162 -6.26 17.62 -11.52
C ILE A 162 -7.38 16.82 -12.18
N LEU A 163 -7.28 15.49 -12.19
CA LEU A 163 -8.30 14.60 -12.75
C LEU A 163 -9.70 14.94 -12.20
N LYS A 164 -9.84 15.09 -10.87
CA LYS A 164 -11.14 15.43 -10.27
C LYS A 164 -11.65 16.82 -10.65
N ARG A 165 -10.76 17.79 -10.93
CA ARG A 165 -11.13 19.15 -11.32
C ARG A 165 -11.43 19.28 -12.81
N ALA A 166 -10.87 18.42 -13.64
CA ALA A 166 -10.98 18.45 -15.10
C ALA A 166 -12.12 17.58 -15.65
N ILE A 167 -13.02 17.07 -14.81
CA ILE A 167 -14.05 16.08 -15.18
C ILE A 167 -14.87 16.54 -16.41
N SER A 168 -15.31 17.79 -16.45
CA SER A 168 -16.10 18.34 -17.57
C SER A 168 -15.35 18.41 -18.90
N SER A 169 -14.02 18.54 -18.86
CA SER A 169 -13.16 18.48 -20.04
C SER A 169 -12.90 17.04 -20.47
N LEU A 170 -12.75 16.13 -19.49
CA LEU A 170 -12.53 14.70 -19.70
C LEU A 170 -13.75 13.98 -20.30
N GLU A 171 -14.95 14.40 -19.94
CA GLU A 171 -16.20 13.85 -20.53
C GLU A 171 -16.29 14.09 -22.04
N ARG A 172 -15.69 15.18 -22.52
CA ARG A 172 -15.71 15.59 -23.93
C ARG A 172 -14.49 15.11 -24.72
N HIS A 173 -13.48 14.56 -24.05
CA HIS A 173 -12.24 14.10 -24.69
C HIS A 173 -12.04 12.61 -24.46
N VAL A 174 -12.04 11.83 -25.54
CA VAL A 174 -11.91 10.37 -25.48
C VAL A 174 -10.43 9.96 -25.48
N PHE A 175 -9.98 9.36 -24.39
CA PHE A 175 -8.69 8.69 -24.32
C PHE A 175 -8.87 7.21 -24.64
N GLY A 176 -8.17 6.71 -25.65
CA GLY A 176 -8.27 5.29 -26.02
C GLY A 176 -7.46 4.38 -25.09
N ALA A 177 -6.42 4.91 -24.42
CA ALA A 177 -5.63 4.21 -23.43
C ALA A 177 -5.44 5.05 -22.16
N VAL A 178 -5.50 4.42 -20.99
CA VAL A 178 -5.34 5.09 -19.69
C VAL A 178 -4.45 4.26 -18.78
N ILE A 179 -3.52 4.92 -18.11
CA ILE A 179 -2.73 4.36 -17.00
C ILE A 179 -3.11 5.10 -15.71
N PHE A 180 -3.45 4.35 -14.67
CA PHE A 180 -3.60 4.87 -13.32
C PHE A 180 -2.45 4.35 -12.46
N ASP A 181 -1.49 5.22 -12.18
CA ASP A 181 -0.36 4.87 -11.30
C ASP A 181 -0.72 5.07 -9.83
N GLU A 182 -0.21 4.20 -8.96
CA GLU A 182 -0.62 4.10 -7.56
C GLU A 182 -2.15 4.02 -7.42
N SER A 183 -2.75 3.08 -8.14
CA SER A 183 -4.21 2.93 -8.27
C SER A 183 -4.95 2.68 -6.96
N HIS A 184 -4.24 2.39 -5.86
CA HIS A 184 -4.81 2.32 -4.52
C HIS A 184 -5.41 3.65 -4.03
N PHE A 185 -5.10 4.79 -4.68
CA PHE A 185 -5.83 6.05 -4.46
C PHE A 185 -7.30 5.97 -4.89
N LEU A 186 -7.67 4.98 -5.69
CA LEU A 186 -9.03 4.74 -6.20
C LEU A 186 -9.76 3.66 -5.37
N LYS A 187 -9.68 3.72 -4.05
CA LYS A 187 -10.25 2.71 -3.13
C LYS A 187 -11.76 2.87 -2.88
N SER A 188 -12.29 4.10 -2.92
CA SER A 188 -13.69 4.39 -2.63
C SER A 188 -14.45 4.83 -3.90
N PRO A 189 -15.53 4.13 -4.31
CA PRO A 189 -16.29 4.49 -5.52
C PRO A 189 -16.96 5.86 -5.44
N LYS A 190 -17.23 6.37 -4.23
CA LYS A 190 -17.89 7.66 -4.01
C LYS A 190 -16.94 8.85 -4.02
N SER A 191 -15.63 8.64 -3.96
CA SER A 191 -14.67 9.74 -3.96
C SER A 191 -14.65 10.46 -5.32
N ALA A 192 -14.44 11.78 -5.32
CA ALA A 192 -14.39 12.57 -6.54
C ALA A 192 -13.31 12.07 -7.53
N ARG A 193 -12.18 11.55 -7.03
CA ARG A 193 -11.12 10.93 -7.85
C ARG A 193 -11.63 9.69 -8.57
N SER A 194 -12.36 8.83 -7.85
CA SER A 194 -12.89 7.58 -8.40
C SER A 194 -14.00 7.84 -9.41
N VAL A 195 -14.86 8.82 -9.17
CA VAL A 195 -15.89 9.23 -10.13
C VAL A 195 -15.23 9.68 -11.44
N ALA A 196 -14.26 10.58 -11.37
CA ALA A 196 -13.54 11.05 -12.56
C ALA A 196 -12.77 9.91 -13.28
N ALA A 197 -12.13 9.00 -12.51
CA ALA A 197 -11.48 7.82 -13.06
C ALA A 197 -12.46 6.88 -13.77
N SER A 198 -13.68 6.70 -13.24
CA SER A 198 -14.72 5.89 -13.89
C SER A 198 -15.15 6.47 -15.24
N VAL A 199 -15.31 7.80 -15.33
CA VAL A 199 -15.67 8.48 -16.59
C VAL A 199 -14.65 8.14 -17.66
N VAL A 200 -13.36 8.37 -17.38
CA VAL A 200 -12.28 8.12 -18.35
C VAL A 200 -12.14 6.63 -18.67
N ALA A 201 -12.14 5.76 -17.67
CA ALA A 201 -11.95 4.32 -17.86
C ALA A 201 -13.12 3.66 -18.61
N SER A 202 -14.34 4.22 -18.52
CA SER A 202 -15.52 3.71 -19.23
C SER A 202 -15.43 3.95 -20.75
N GLN A 203 -14.79 5.03 -21.16
CA GLN A 203 -14.59 5.41 -22.56
C GLN A 203 -13.34 4.75 -23.16
N ALA A 204 -12.34 4.45 -22.32
CA ALA A 204 -11.07 3.91 -22.78
C ALA A 204 -11.15 2.43 -23.18
N ARG A 205 -10.50 2.09 -24.30
CA ARG A 205 -10.32 0.69 -24.73
C ARG A 205 -9.31 -0.04 -23.84
N ARG A 206 -8.24 0.65 -23.43
CA ARG A 206 -7.13 0.09 -22.64
C ARG A 206 -7.06 0.80 -21.29
N VAL A 207 -7.01 0.02 -20.22
CA VAL A 207 -6.95 0.54 -18.83
C VAL A 207 -5.94 -0.28 -18.04
N VAL A 208 -4.80 0.33 -17.72
CA VAL A 208 -3.73 -0.30 -16.97
C VAL A 208 -3.64 0.35 -15.59
N LEU A 209 -3.83 -0.45 -14.56
CA LEU A 209 -3.67 -0.01 -13.17
C LEU A 209 -2.32 -0.48 -12.63
N LEU A 210 -1.61 0.39 -11.95
CA LEU A 210 -0.33 0.08 -11.31
C LEU A 210 -0.42 0.32 -9.82
N SER A 211 -0.05 -0.66 -9.01
CA SER A 211 0.10 -0.46 -7.56
C SER A 211 0.96 -1.55 -6.95
N GLY A 212 1.95 -1.18 -6.14
CA GLY A 212 2.69 -2.14 -5.31
C GLY A 212 1.85 -2.73 -4.18
N THR A 213 0.77 -2.04 -3.82
CA THR A 213 -0.16 -2.39 -2.74
C THR A 213 -1.58 -2.09 -3.20
N PRO A 214 -2.18 -2.93 -4.06
CA PRO A 214 -3.49 -2.67 -4.66
C PRO A 214 -4.62 -2.58 -3.62
N ALA A 215 -4.47 -3.26 -2.47
CA ALA A 215 -5.26 -3.03 -1.28
C ALA A 215 -4.33 -2.64 -0.13
N LEU A 216 -4.59 -1.53 0.52
CA LEU A 216 -3.78 -1.02 1.62
C LEU A 216 -4.14 -1.69 2.95
N SER A 217 -5.41 -2.08 3.12
CA SER A 217 -5.90 -2.65 4.36
C SER A 217 -7.00 -3.72 4.21
N ARG A 218 -7.85 -3.68 3.17
CA ARG A 218 -9.06 -4.51 3.09
C ARG A 218 -9.43 -4.94 1.67
N PRO A 219 -10.10 -6.10 1.50
CA PRO A 219 -10.55 -6.57 0.19
C PRO A 219 -11.52 -5.61 -0.52
N LYS A 220 -12.35 -4.88 0.22
CA LYS A 220 -13.30 -3.88 -0.29
C LYS A 220 -12.63 -2.82 -1.18
N GLU A 221 -11.39 -2.44 -0.89
CA GLU A 221 -10.62 -1.45 -1.65
C GLU A 221 -10.32 -1.89 -3.08
N LEU A 222 -10.32 -3.21 -3.33
CA LEU A 222 -10.07 -3.77 -4.66
C LEU A 222 -11.28 -3.68 -5.58
N TYR A 223 -12.49 -3.68 -5.03
CA TYR A 223 -13.71 -3.76 -5.82
C TYR A 223 -13.75 -2.71 -6.94
N PHE A 224 -13.47 -1.46 -6.58
CA PHE A 224 -13.51 -0.37 -7.54
C PHE A 224 -12.44 -0.53 -8.63
N GLN A 225 -11.21 -0.91 -8.24
CA GLN A 225 -10.11 -1.13 -9.19
C GLN A 225 -10.41 -2.28 -10.15
N ILE A 226 -10.99 -3.38 -9.65
CA ILE A 226 -11.42 -4.50 -10.50
C ILE A 226 -12.45 -4.03 -11.54
N ASN A 227 -13.42 -3.22 -11.13
CA ASN A 227 -14.46 -2.72 -12.05
C ASN A 227 -13.93 -1.75 -13.10
N LEU A 228 -12.82 -1.03 -12.85
CA LEU A 228 -12.18 -0.20 -13.87
C LEU A 228 -11.60 -1.05 -15.02
N VAL A 229 -11.05 -2.23 -14.71
CA VAL A 229 -10.45 -3.13 -15.72
C VAL A 229 -11.41 -4.20 -16.22
N MET A 230 -12.35 -4.64 -15.39
CA MET A 230 -13.34 -5.68 -15.69
C MET A 230 -14.75 -5.16 -15.40
N GLN A 231 -15.32 -4.43 -16.35
CA GLN A 231 -16.68 -3.90 -16.18
C GLN A 231 -17.71 -5.02 -15.97
N LYS A 232 -18.61 -4.82 -15.01
CA LYS A 232 -19.73 -5.73 -14.70
C LYS A 232 -19.31 -7.14 -14.26
N PHE A 233 -18.17 -7.27 -13.57
CA PHE A 233 -17.68 -8.56 -13.08
C PHE A 233 -18.58 -9.15 -11.97
N LEU A 234 -18.81 -8.41 -10.89
CA LEU A 234 -19.70 -8.72 -9.76
C LEU A 234 -20.40 -7.43 -9.30
N GLY A 235 -21.60 -7.56 -8.74
CA GLY A 235 -22.23 -6.44 -8.01
C GLY A 235 -21.49 -6.13 -6.71
N PHE A 236 -21.49 -4.86 -6.28
CA PHE A 236 -20.83 -4.47 -5.02
C PHE A 236 -21.34 -5.27 -3.81
N HIS A 237 -22.64 -5.47 -3.73
CA HIS A 237 -23.26 -6.24 -2.67
C HIS A 237 -22.80 -7.72 -2.68
N GLU A 238 -22.78 -8.35 -3.86
CA GLU A 238 -22.32 -9.73 -4.03
C GLU A 238 -20.85 -9.88 -3.65
N PHE A 239 -19.99 -8.96 -4.10
CA PHE A 239 -18.59 -8.90 -3.72
C PHE A 239 -18.41 -8.70 -2.20
N GLY A 240 -19.21 -7.80 -1.61
CA GLY A 240 -19.16 -7.48 -0.19
C GLY A 240 -19.55 -8.66 0.69
N ILE A 241 -20.63 -9.37 0.37
CA ILE A 241 -21.03 -10.58 1.11
C ILE A 241 -19.93 -11.64 0.99
N ARG A 242 -19.42 -11.89 -0.22
CA ARG A 242 -18.54 -13.02 -0.48
C ARG A 242 -17.11 -12.81 -0.01
N TYR A 243 -16.54 -11.62 -0.21
CA TYR A 243 -15.12 -11.37 0.06
C TYR A 243 -14.85 -10.42 1.22
N CYS A 244 -15.87 -9.66 1.66
CA CYS A 244 -15.74 -8.72 2.76
C CYS A 244 -16.51 -9.17 4.02
N ALA A 245 -16.84 -10.46 4.14
CA ALA A 245 -17.63 -11.00 5.25
C ALA A 245 -18.89 -10.17 5.57
N GLY A 246 -19.64 -9.77 4.50
CA GLY A 246 -20.77 -8.87 4.62
C GLY A 246 -21.81 -9.37 5.61
N THR A 247 -22.19 -8.53 6.57
CA THR A 247 -23.22 -8.81 7.58
C THR A 247 -24.29 -7.73 7.57
N PHE A 248 -25.50 -8.11 7.95
CA PHE A 248 -26.60 -7.15 8.05
C PHE A 248 -26.70 -6.62 9.48
N GLY A 249 -26.27 -5.37 9.69
CA GLY A 249 -26.28 -4.70 10.98
C GLY A 249 -27.51 -3.80 11.17
N LYS A 250 -27.54 -3.05 12.27
CA LYS A 250 -28.66 -2.14 12.63
C LYS A 250 -28.90 -1.02 11.60
N PHE A 251 -27.87 -0.60 10.87
CA PHE A 251 -27.91 0.49 9.89
C PHE A 251 -27.80 0.01 8.43
N GLY A 252 -27.90 -1.30 8.19
CA GLY A 252 -27.81 -1.90 6.86
C GLY A 252 -26.62 -2.86 6.71
N TRP A 253 -26.20 -3.08 5.47
CA TRP A 253 -25.11 -4.02 5.17
C TRP A 253 -23.74 -3.40 5.48
N GLU A 254 -22.94 -4.15 6.23
CA GLU A 254 -21.56 -3.82 6.60
C GLU A 254 -20.59 -4.76 5.87
N TYR A 255 -19.49 -4.22 5.30
CA TYR A 255 -18.53 -4.96 4.47
C TYR A 255 -17.10 -4.75 4.98
N GLY A 256 -16.92 -4.75 6.31
CA GLY A 256 -15.66 -4.43 6.98
C GLY A 256 -14.70 -5.58 7.11
N GLY A 257 -15.15 -6.81 6.94
CA GLY A 257 -14.36 -8.02 7.17
C GLY A 257 -13.65 -8.56 5.93
N SER A 258 -13.23 -9.83 6.03
CA SER A 258 -12.60 -10.57 4.94
C SER A 258 -13.04 -12.03 4.95
N SER A 259 -13.43 -12.58 3.79
CA SER A 259 -13.83 -13.97 3.60
C SER A 259 -13.39 -14.47 2.23
N ASN A 260 -13.23 -15.78 2.08
CA ASN A 260 -12.87 -16.44 0.81
C ASN A 260 -11.63 -15.85 0.11
N MET A 261 -10.59 -15.43 0.87
CA MET A 261 -9.43 -14.71 0.35
C MET A 261 -8.63 -15.52 -0.67
N GLN A 262 -8.51 -16.85 -0.49
CA GLN A 262 -7.82 -17.71 -1.46
C GLN A 262 -8.56 -17.77 -2.81
N GLU A 263 -9.89 -17.82 -2.77
CA GLU A 263 -10.70 -17.75 -4.00
C GLU A 263 -10.52 -16.41 -4.69
N LEU A 264 -10.55 -15.30 -3.93
CA LEU A 264 -10.33 -13.96 -4.47
C LEU A 264 -8.95 -13.86 -5.15
N GLN A 265 -7.89 -14.38 -4.52
CA GLN A 265 -6.55 -14.41 -5.10
C GLN A 265 -6.50 -15.17 -6.42
N LEU A 266 -7.05 -16.39 -6.46
CA LEU A 266 -7.11 -17.20 -7.69
C LEU A 266 -7.89 -16.49 -8.80
N LEU A 267 -9.01 -15.86 -8.41
CA LEU A 267 -9.86 -15.12 -9.33
C LEU A 267 -9.14 -13.91 -9.94
N LEU A 268 -8.50 -13.11 -9.12
CA LEU A 268 -7.74 -11.94 -9.57
C LEU A 268 -6.60 -12.33 -10.51
N ASN A 269 -5.79 -13.31 -10.13
CA ASN A 269 -4.67 -13.79 -10.94
C ASN A 269 -5.15 -14.32 -12.30
N ARG A 270 -6.28 -15.00 -12.34
CA ARG A 270 -6.85 -15.53 -13.57
C ARG A 270 -7.42 -14.43 -14.46
N CYS A 271 -8.07 -13.43 -13.85
CA CYS A 271 -8.86 -12.45 -14.59
C CYS A 271 -8.07 -11.22 -15.04
N CYS A 272 -7.43 -10.54 -14.11
CA CYS A 272 -6.98 -9.18 -14.38
C CYS A 272 -5.73 -8.73 -13.62
N LEU A 273 -5.18 -9.52 -12.69
CA LEU A 273 -4.07 -9.08 -11.86
C LEU A 273 -2.85 -9.97 -12.03
N ILE A 274 -1.68 -9.37 -12.20
CA ILE A 274 -0.39 -10.05 -12.09
C ILE A 274 0.40 -9.43 -10.94
N ARG A 275 0.98 -10.29 -10.06
CA ARG A 275 1.76 -9.86 -8.91
C ARG A 275 2.96 -10.75 -8.73
N ARG A 276 4.13 -10.14 -8.60
CA ARG A 276 5.41 -10.78 -8.28
C ARG A 276 6.04 -10.05 -7.11
N ILE A 277 6.72 -10.77 -6.27
CA ILE A 277 7.47 -10.23 -5.14
C ILE A 277 8.96 -10.24 -5.43
N LYS A 278 9.70 -9.30 -4.82
CA LYS A 278 11.15 -9.13 -5.07
C LYS A 278 11.93 -10.41 -4.82
N SER A 279 11.61 -11.15 -3.77
CA SER A 279 12.28 -12.40 -3.42
C SER A 279 12.15 -13.52 -4.46
N GLU A 280 11.12 -13.45 -5.33
CA GLU A 280 10.92 -14.44 -6.40
C GLU A 280 11.65 -14.08 -7.68
N VAL A 281 11.81 -12.79 -7.98
CA VAL A 281 12.29 -12.31 -9.29
C VAL A 281 13.65 -11.63 -9.25
N LEU A 282 14.12 -11.21 -8.07
CA LEU A 282 15.40 -10.53 -7.86
C LEU A 282 16.27 -11.30 -6.86
N THR A 283 16.94 -12.34 -7.33
CA THR A 283 17.80 -13.18 -6.49
C THR A 283 19.04 -12.47 -5.95
N GLN A 284 19.43 -11.36 -6.55
CA GLN A 284 20.61 -10.57 -6.19
C GLN A 284 20.30 -9.39 -5.25
N LEU A 285 19.01 -9.15 -4.92
CA LEU A 285 18.68 -8.06 -4.01
C LEU A 285 19.10 -8.41 -2.58
N PRO A 286 19.85 -7.53 -1.88
CA PRO A 286 20.26 -7.79 -0.50
C PRO A 286 19.06 -8.01 0.44
N SER A 287 19.29 -8.70 1.55
CA SER A 287 18.23 -9.02 2.51
C SER A 287 17.62 -7.77 3.18
N LYS A 288 16.35 -7.86 3.54
CA LYS A 288 15.62 -6.88 4.35
C LYS A 288 15.27 -7.51 5.68
N ILE A 289 15.77 -6.94 6.77
CA ILE A 289 15.59 -7.43 8.14
C ILE A 289 14.73 -6.41 8.90
N ARG A 290 13.68 -6.87 9.57
CA ARG A 290 12.81 -6.04 10.40
C ARG A 290 13.03 -6.31 11.87
N GLU A 291 13.14 -5.25 12.64
CA GLU A 291 13.40 -5.26 14.06
C GLU A 291 12.43 -4.34 14.80
N VAL A 292 11.94 -4.79 15.93
CA VAL A 292 11.22 -3.95 16.90
C VAL A 292 12.19 -3.49 17.96
N VAL A 293 12.29 -2.19 18.16
CA VAL A 293 13.07 -1.55 19.20
C VAL A 293 12.14 -1.01 20.27
N ILE A 294 12.21 -1.59 21.47
CA ILE A 294 11.43 -1.10 22.61
C ILE A 294 12.21 0.05 23.25
N LEU A 295 11.60 1.23 23.21
CA LEU A 295 12.18 2.43 23.79
C LEU A 295 12.29 2.34 25.33
N ASP A 296 13.31 2.98 25.92
CA ASP A 296 13.53 2.96 27.38
C ASP A 296 12.31 3.54 28.13
N PRO A 297 11.62 2.71 28.94
CA PRO A 297 10.44 3.15 29.69
C PRO A 297 10.72 4.32 30.66
N LYS A 298 11.96 4.48 31.12
CA LYS A 298 12.36 5.57 32.03
C LYS A 298 12.28 6.95 31.35
N LEU A 299 12.35 7.00 30.03
CA LEU A 299 12.25 8.22 29.25
C LEU A 299 10.82 8.53 28.81
N ILE A 300 9.88 7.59 29.00
CA ILE A 300 8.49 7.67 28.56
C ILE A 300 7.60 7.90 29.79
N LYS A 301 7.01 9.09 29.89
CA LYS A 301 6.14 9.44 31.01
C LYS A 301 4.69 8.97 30.74
N THR A 302 4.44 7.64 30.82
CA THR A 302 3.10 7.06 30.64
C THR A 302 2.16 7.26 31.83
N GLU A 303 2.67 7.63 32.98
CA GLU A 303 1.89 7.76 34.24
C GLU A 303 1.13 9.08 34.39
N THR A 304 1.09 9.93 33.35
CA THR A 304 0.30 11.16 33.41
C THR A 304 -1.19 10.83 33.55
N GLN A 305 -1.90 11.57 34.41
CA GLN A 305 -3.35 11.41 34.59
C GLN A 305 -4.12 11.52 33.26
N LYS A 306 -3.58 12.31 32.31
CA LYS A 306 -4.13 12.49 30.97
C LYS A 306 -4.06 11.19 30.16
N MET A 307 -2.89 10.53 30.11
CA MET A 307 -2.70 9.25 29.42
C MET A 307 -3.57 8.14 29.99
N LYS A 308 -3.67 8.05 31.35
CA LYS A 308 -4.52 7.04 32.01
C LYS A 308 -5.99 7.23 31.65
N LYS A 309 -6.52 8.46 31.71
CA LYS A 309 -7.91 8.76 31.34
C LYS A 309 -8.20 8.42 29.89
N ILE A 310 -7.30 8.74 28.96
CA ILE A 310 -7.46 8.45 27.54
C ILE A 310 -7.39 6.94 27.28
N ALA A 311 -6.44 6.24 27.88
CA ALA A 311 -6.34 4.78 27.77
C ALA A 311 -7.59 4.06 28.31
N GLU A 312 -8.17 4.56 29.43
CA GLU A 312 -9.43 4.06 29.96
C GLU A 312 -10.63 4.36 29.04
N ALA A 313 -10.67 5.53 28.42
CA ALA A 313 -11.70 5.88 27.43
C ALA A 313 -11.62 4.95 26.21
N VAL A 314 -10.42 4.72 25.68
CA VAL A 314 -10.17 3.77 24.59
C VAL A 314 -10.57 2.33 24.95
N GLN A 315 -10.46 1.94 26.22
CA GLN A 315 -10.88 0.60 26.68
C GLN A 315 -12.39 0.48 26.95
N ARG A 316 -13.05 1.57 27.38
CA ARG A 316 -14.48 1.57 27.73
C ARG A 316 -15.41 1.77 26.55
N GLU A 317 -14.98 2.55 25.57
CA GLU A 317 -15.81 2.86 24.42
C GLU A 317 -15.79 1.72 23.39
N SER A 318 -16.99 1.24 23.07
CA SER A 318 -17.22 0.43 21.90
C SER A 318 -16.93 1.33 20.70
N PHE A 319 -15.91 0.97 19.90
CA PHE A 319 -15.39 1.75 18.78
C PHE A 319 -16.40 1.99 17.62
N LYS A 320 -17.68 1.81 17.87
CA LYS A 320 -18.78 2.02 16.91
C LYS A 320 -19.27 3.47 16.78
N ASN A 321 -18.71 4.41 17.57
CA ASN A 321 -19.14 5.81 17.58
C ASN A 321 -17.99 6.74 17.19
N SER A 322 -18.31 7.90 16.60
CA SER A 322 -17.34 8.97 16.27
C SER A 322 -16.46 9.41 17.45
N GLU A 323 -16.96 9.25 18.69
CA GLU A 323 -16.24 9.57 19.93
C GLU A 323 -15.05 8.60 20.19
N GLY A 324 -15.18 7.31 19.83
CA GLY A 324 -14.10 6.33 19.98
C GLY A 324 -12.93 6.61 19.03
N ASN A 325 -13.20 7.06 17.83
CA ASN A 325 -12.17 7.48 16.86
C ASN A 325 -11.40 8.69 17.38
N THR A 326 -12.09 9.67 17.96
CA THR A 326 -11.48 10.86 18.53
C THR A 326 -10.58 10.49 19.71
N ALA A 327 -11.00 9.56 20.58
CA ALA A 327 -10.18 9.09 21.71
C ALA A 327 -8.91 8.37 21.26
N LEU A 328 -8.98 7.51 20.22
CA LEU A 328 -7.81 6.82 19.67
C LEU A 328 -6.82 7.79 19.02
N LEU A 329 -7.30 8.77 18.27
CA LEU A 329 -6.47 9.81 17.66
C LEU A 329 -5.80 10.67 18.73
N GLN A 330 -6.53 11.02 19.77
CA GLN A 330 -5.98 11.74 20.89
C GLN A 330 -4.91 10.90 21.61
N HIS A 331 -5.16 9.60 21.83
CA HIS A 331 -4.17 8.68 22.42
C HIS A 331 -2.91 8.59 21.55
N TYR A 332 -3.05 8.55 20.24
CA TYR A 332 -1.93 8.53 19.29
C TYR A 332 -1.10 9.84 19.37
N ARG A 333 -1.77 11.01 19.41
CA ARG A 333 -1.11 12.31 19.57
C ARG A 333 -0.34 12.40 20.91
N GLU A 334 -0.95 12.02 22.03
CA GLU A 334 -0.29 12.00 23.33
C GLU A 334 0.88 11.00 23.37
N THR A 335 0.76 9.87 22.67
CA THR A 335 1.85 8.90 22.51
C THR A 335 3.04 9.54 21.81
N ALA A 336 2.82 10.32 20.76
CA ALA A 336 3.87 11.05 20.06
C ALA A 336 4.63 12.00 21.01
N GLU A 337 3.91 12.77 21.83
CA GLU A 337 4.50 13.71 22.77
C GLU A 337 5.36 13.02 23.83
N VAL A 338 4.83 11.97 24.49
CA VAL A 338 5.56 11.28 25.58
C VAL A 338 6.76 10.47 25.08
N LYS A 339 6.74 10.05 23.82
CA LYS A 339 7.74 9.23 23.16
C LYS A 339 8.90 10.05 22.58
N THR A 340 8.69 11.34 22.31
CA THR A 340 9.63 12.22 21.59
C THR A 340 11.02 12.22 22.22
N LYS A 341 11.13 12.34 23.56
CA LYS A 341 12.42 12.35 24.25
C LYS A 341 13.20 11.04 24.05
N ALA A 342 12.52 9.90 24.11
CA ALA A 342 13.14 8.60 23.91
C ALA A 342 13.56 8.41 22.44
N ILE A 343 12.79 8.91 21.49
CA ILE A 343 13.14 8.95 20.06
C ILE A 343 14.41 9.77 19.84
N CYS A 344 14.47 10.99 20.38
CA CYS A 344 15.65 11.86 20.23
C CYS A 344 16.92 11.23 20.84
N ASN A 345 16.80 10.55 21.97
CA ASN A 345 17.91 9.78 22.53
C ASN A 345 18.38 8.68 21.57
N TYR A 346 17.44 7.89 21.03
CA TYR A 346 17.78 6.85 20.09
C TYR A 346 18.44 7.41 18.81
N VAL A 347 17.98 8.56 18.33
CA VAL A 347 18.62 9.27 17.20
C VAL A 347 20.04 9.66 17.54
N ASN A 348 20.32 10.17 18.75
CA ASN A 348 21.69 10.48 19.17
C ASN A 348 22.60 9.24 19.13
N ASP A 349 22.12 8.09 19.62
CA ASP A 349 22.88 6.85 19.57
C ASP A 349 23.15 6.39 18.13
N LEU A 350 22.20 6.62 17.21
CA LEU A 350 22.37 6.33 15.78
C LEU A 350 23.41 7.24 15.10
N LEU A 351 23.45 8.51 15.46
CA LEU A 351 24.41 9.46 14.91
C LEU A 351 25.86 9.11 15.25
N GLU A 352 26.09 8.36 16.33
CA GLU A 352 27.43 7.86 16.70
C GLU A 352 27.96 6.78 15.75
N SER A 353 27.07 6.13 14.95
CA SER A 353 27.46 5.06 14.02
C SER A 353 27.97 5.54 12.67
N ASP A 354 27.94 6.83 12.39
CA ASP A 354 28.40 7.48 11.13
C ASP A 354 27.90 6.80 9.86
N THR A 355 26.66 6.28 9.89
CA THR A 355 26.03 5.58 8.76
C THR A 355 24.77 6.32 8.31
N LYS A 356 24.55 6.36 6.99
CA LYS A 356 23.33 6.97 6.42
C LYS A 356 22.07 6.20 6.86
N PHE A 357 21.08 6.93 7.35
CA PHE A 357 19.78 6.35 7.70
C PHE A 357 18.60 7.28 7.38
N LEU A 358 17.44 6.66 7.19
CA LEU A 358 16.16 7.36 7.09
C LEU A 358 15.42 7.26 8.41
N ILE A 359 14.75 8.35 8.79
CA ILE A 359 13.82 8.34 9.92
C ILE A 359 12.45 8.90 9.51
N PHE A 360 11.42 8.11 9.77
CA PHE A 360 10.04 8.43 9.45
C PHE A 360 9.25 8.75 10.71
N ALA A 361 8.50 9.86 10.70
CA ALA A 361 7.54 10.20 11.73
C ALA A 361 6.25 10.76 11.11
N HIS A 362 5.16 10.75 11.86
CA HIS A 362 3.86 11.24 11.43
C HIS A 362 3.62 12.68 11.89
N HIS A 363 3.81 12.95 13.19
CA HIS A 363 3.54 14.26 13.75
C HIS A 363 4.67 15.26 13.48
N LEU A 364 4.30 16.48 13.08
CA LEU A 364 5.26 17.57 12.82
C LEU A 364 6.09 17.92 14.05
N THR A 365 5.51 17.83 15.25
CA THR A 365 6.21 18.05 16.52
C THR A 365 7.39 17.08 16.69
N VAL A 366 7.17 15.79 16.40
CA VAL A 366 8.23 14.75 16.45
C VAL A 366 9.31 15.03 15.39
N LEU A 367 8.90 15.33 14.14
CA LEU A 367 9.83 15.69 13.07
C LEU A 367 10.69 16.89 13.45
N ASN A 368 10.10 17.93 14.04
CA ASN A 368 10.82 19.14 14.47
C ASN A 368 11.86 18.84 15.56
N GLU A 369 11.50 18.03 16.57
CA GLU A 369 12.42 17.69 17.64
C GLU A 369 13.56 16.78 17.15
N ILE A 370 13.30 15.86 16.22
CA ILE A 370 14.33 15.07 15.56
C ILE A 370 15.29 16.00 14.82
N CYS A 371 14.78 16.94 14.00
CA CYS A 371 15.61 17.90 13.28
C CYS A 371 16.48 18.77 14.23
N LYS A 372 15.91 19.25 15.34
CA LYS A 372 16.66 20.00 16.34
C LYS A 372 17.79 19.15 16.96
N THR A 373 17.50 17.88 17.25
CA THR A 373 18.48 16.95 17.80
C THR A 373 19.65 16.74 16.85
N ILE A 374 19.39 16.52 15.56
CA ILE A 374 20.43 16.34 14.54
C ILE A 374 21.23 17.64 14.36
N SER A 375 20.55 18.79 14.26
CA SER A 375 21.19 20.09 14.12
C SER A 375 22.10 20.42 15.30
N SER A 376 21.73 20.02 16.54
CA SER A 376 22.56 20.24 17.73
C SER A 376 23.89 19.48 17.71
N LYS A 377 24.00 18.46 16.86
CA LYS A 377 25.21 17.65 16.64
C LYS A 377 25.99 18.10 15.41
N ASN A 378 25.56 19.17 14.72
CA ASN A 378 26.17 19.68 13.48
C ASN A 378 26.24 18.63 12.34
N VAL A 379 25.28 17.69 12.31
CA VAL A 379 25.17 16.68 11.24
C VAL A 379 24.30 17.22 10.11
N SER A 380 24.74 17.02 8.87
CA SER A 380 23.99 17.39 7.68
C SER A 380 22.81 16.41 7.46
N TYR A 381 21.64 16.95 7.15
CA TYR A 381 20.44 16.16 6.90
C TYR A 381 19.51 16.82 5.87
N ILE A 382 18.67 16.02 5.25
CA ILE A 382 17.53 16.50 4.48
C ILE A 382 16.22 16.30 5.24
N ARG A 383 15.22 17.13 4.94
CA ARG A 383 13.85 16.97 5.43
C ARG A 383 12.87 17.00 4.29
N ILE A 384 11.93 16.03 4.24
CA ILE A 384 10.84 15.97 3.25
C ILE A 384 9.53 15.70 4.00
N ASP A 385 8.60 16.63 3.93
CA ASP A 385 7.27 16.52 4.52
C ASP A 385 6.19 17.03 3.56
N GLY A 386 4.94 17.20 4.06
CA GLY A 386 3.81 17.66 3.26
C GLY A 386 4.00 19.04 2.63
N SER A 387 4.75 19.93 3.26
CA SER A 387 5.01 21.30 2.78
C SER A 387 6.08 21.36 1.67
N THR A 388 6.91 20.31 1.50
CA THR A 388 8.01 20.29 0.53
C THR A 388 7.47 20.19 -0.90
N LYS A 389 7.81 21.14 -1.77
CA LYS A 389 7.41 21.17 -3.19
C LYS A 389 8.04 20.01 -3.99
N SER A 390 7.37 19.57 -5.06
CA SER A 390 7.81 18.40 -5.86
C SER A 390 9.22 18.56 -6.44
N GLU A 391 9.57 19.75 -6.94
CA GLU A 391 10.89 20.05 -7.49
C GLU A 391 11.97 19.96 -6.41
N GLU A 392 11.68 20.51 -5.24
CA GLU A 392 12.58 20.53 -4.08
C GLU A 392 12.85 19.14 -3.52
N ARG A 393 11.84 18.24 -3.58
CA ARG A 393 11.99 16.85 -3.14
C ARG A 393 13.08 16.13 -3.94
N LYS A 394 13.13 16.32 -5.26
CA LYS A 394 14.15 15.71 -6.11
C LYS A 394 15.53 16.20 -5.71
N VAL A 395 15.73 17.52 -5.60
CA VAL A 395 17.02 18.10 -5.21
C VAL A 395 17.49 17.59 -3.86
N ARG A 396 16.60 17.54 -2.86
CA ARG A 396 16.94 17.02 -1.53
C ARG A 396 17.31 15.54 -1.57
N CYS A 397 16.61 14.73 -2.37
CA CYS A 397 16.96 13.33 -2.55
C CYS A 397 18.34 13.17 -3.20
N ASP A 398 18.64 13.95 -4.22
CA ASP A 398 19.93 13.92 -4.92
C ASP A 398 21.07 14.31 -3.94
N VAL A 399 20.88 15.33 -3.12
CA VAL A 399 21.82 15.69 -2.03
C VAL A 399 22.08 14.51 -1.10
N PHE A 400 21.04 13.83 -0.61
CA PHE A 400 21.21 12.68 0.27
C PHE A 400 21.91 11.50 -0.42
N GLN A 401 21.62 11.28 -1.70
CA GLN A 401 22.20 10.18 -2.46
C GLN A 401 23.69 10.40 -2.78
N GLU A 402 24.07 11.64 -3.11
CA GLU A 402 25.39 11.96 -3.69
C GLU A 402 26.38 12.51 -2.67
N GLN A 403 25.91 13.18 -1.60
CA GLN A 403 26.78 13.80 -0.60
C GLN A 403 27.01 12.88 0.59
N ASP A 404 28.24 12.47 0.83
CA ASP A 404 28.60 11.53 1.91
C ASP A 404 28.41 12.13 3.30
N ASP A 405 28.55 13.44 3.47
CA ASP A 405 28.34 14.16 4.74
C ASP A 405 26.86 14.30 5.12
N CYS A 406 25.94 14.12 4.17
CA CYS A 406 24.51 14.12 4.44
C CYS A 406 24.07 12.75 4.97
N LEU A 407 24.06 12.58 6.30
CA LEU A 407 23.86 11.27 6.94
C LEU A 407 22.39 10.92 7.18
N VAL A 408 21.50 11.90 7.32
CA VAL A 408 20.12 11.64 7.75
C VAL A 408 19.09 12.19 6.77
N ALA A 409 18.08 11.38 6.46
CA ALA A 409 16.87 11.85 5.80
C ALA A 409 15.68 11.76 6.78
N VAL A 410 15.15 12.93 7.18
CA VAL A 410 13.98 13.06 8.05
C VAL A 410 12.73 13.20 7.19
N LEU A 411 11.82 12.24 7.28
CA LEU A 411 10.72 12.08 6.34
C LEU A 411 9.38 11.97 7.07
N SER A 412 8.36 12.66 6.56
CA SER A 412 6.98 12.35 6.98
C SER A 412 6.54 11.01 6.40
N ILE A 413 5.87 10.17 7.20
CA ILE A 413 5.32 8.88 6.77
C ILE A 413 4.41 9.04 5.54
N THR A 414 3.59 10.08 5.51
CA THR A 414 2.68 10.38 4.40
C THR A 414 3.41 10.86 3.15
N ALA A 415 4.57 11.53 3.29
CA ALA A 415 5.40 11.93 2.17
C ALA A 415 6.18 10.76 1.54
N ALA A 416 6.33 9.64 2.23
CA ALA A 416 6.98 8.43 1.72
C ALA A 416 6.25 7.82 0.51
N SER A 417 4.95 8.06 0.35
CA SER A 417 4.16 7.63 -0.82
C SER A 417 4.59 8.32 -2.13
N THR A 418 5.47 9.30 -2.11
CA THR A 418 5.76 10.23 -3.20
C THR A 418 6.86 9.80 -4.17
N GLY A 419 7.13 8.53 -4.38
CA GLY A 419 8.00 8.05 -5.48
C GLY A 419 9.50 8.38 -5.36
N ILE A 420 10.00 8.82 -4.20
CA ILE A 420 11.41 9.13 -3.95
C ILE A 420 12.29 7.89 -3.92
N THR A 421 13.58 8.01 -4.23
CA THR A 421 14.59 6.94 -4.18
C THR A 421 15.69 7.34 -3.21
N LEU A 422 15.99 6.50 -2.22
CA LEU A 422 16.94 6.78 -1.15
C LEU A 422 17.79 5.53 -0.83
N THR A 423 18.37 4.91 -1.87
CA THR A 423 19.14 3.66 -1.78
C THR A 423 20.52 3.82 -1.14
N ALA A 424 21.01 5.03 -0.94
CA ALA A 424 22.26 5.28 -0.23
C ALA A 424 22.21 4.86 1.25
N ALA A 425 21.02 4.79 1.84
CA ALA A 425 20.84 4.32 3.21
C ALA A 425 20.71 2.79 3.29
N GLN A 426 21.17 2.22 4.41
CA GLN A 426 20.98 0.80 4.74
C GLN A 426 20.14 0.62 6.01
N ARG A 427 19.71 1.71 6.64
CA ARG A 427 18.86 1.70 7.84
C ARG A 427 17.67 2.61 7.67
N VAL A 428 16.50 2.08 8.06
CA VAL A 428 15.23 2.81 8.08
C VAL A 428 14.64 2.72 9.48
N VAL A 429 14.31 3.86 10.06
CA VAL A 429 13.74 3.95 11.42
C VAL A 429 12.34 4.54 11.33
N PHE A 430 11.35 3.82 11.82
CA PHE A 430 10.02 4.35 12.06
C PHE A 430 9.94 4.83 13.51
N ALA A 431 10.07 6.13 13.70
CA ALA A 431 9.93 6.78 15.00
C ALA A 431 8.51 6.65 15.54
N GLU A 432 7.52 6.60 14.66
CA GLU A 432 6.11 6.41 14.96
C GLU A 432 5.55 5.29 14.08
N LEU A 433 4.57 4.57 14.59
CA LEU A 433 3.78 3.60 13.82
C LEU A 433 2.70 4.34 13.02
N TYR A 434 2.14 3.64 12.04
CA TYR A 434 1.01 4.14 11.28
C TYR A 434 -0.03 3.04 11.10
N TRP A 435 -1.34 3.38 11.14
CA TRP A 435 -2.43 2.40 11.08
C TRP A 435 -2.58 1.69 9.74
N ASN A 436 -1.93 2.21 8.69
CA ASN A 436 -1.96 1.63 7.35
C ASN A 436 -0.63 0.93 7.04
N PRO A 437 -0.57 -0.42 7.08
CA PRO A 437 0.68 -1.15 6.85
C PRO A 437 1.23 -0.97 5.43
N GLY A 438 0.36 -0.75 4.44
CA GLY A 438 0.80 -0.53 3.06
C GLY A 438 1.67 0.72 2.92
N ILE A 439 1.40 1.79 3.66
CA ILE A 439 2.21 3.01 3.66
C ILE A 439 3.58 2.77 4.30
N LEU A 440 3.65 2.00 5.39
CA LEU A 440 4.93 1.63 6.00
C LEU A 440 5.76 0.78 5.04
N CYS A 441 5.16 -0.22 4.39
CA CYS A 441 5.84 -1.02 3.36
C CYS A 441 6.33 -0.15 2.19
N GLN A 442 5.54 0.84 1.76
CA GLN A 442 5.97 1.79 0.73
C GLN A 442 7.19 2.61 1.17
N ALA A 443 7.24 3.04 2.43
CA ALA A 443 8.37 3.75 2.99
C ALA A 443 9.64 2.88 3.04
N GLU A 444 9.54 1.61 3.46
CA GLU A 444 10.65 0.65 3.40
C GLU A 444 11.20 0.48 1.99
N ASP A 445 10.31 0.39 1.00
CA ASP A 445 10.65 0.16 -0.40
C ASP A 445 11.28 1.39 -1.10
N ARG A 446 11.39 2.54 -0.42
CA ARG A 446 12.22 3.68 -0.88
C ARG A 446 13.71 3.39 -0.78
N VAL A 447 14.09 2.48 0.11
CA VAL A 447 15.47 2.03 0.33
C VAL A 447 15.71 0.67 -0.29
N HIS A 448 14.83 -0.32 -0.03
CA HIS A 448 14.97 -1.70 -0.48
C HIS A 448 14.41 -1.89 -1.90
N ARG A 449 15.19 -1.52 -2.90
CA ARG A 449 14.82 -1.58 -4.33
C ARG A 449 16.04 -1.87 -5.21
N ILE A 450 15.82 -2.06 -6.51
CA ILE A 450 16.90 -2.21 -7.50
C ILE A 450 17.90 -1.06 -7.35
N GLY A 451 19.19 -1.40 -7.22
CA GLY A 451 20.28 -0.45 -6.96
C GLY A 451 20.76 -0.45 -5.50
N GLN A 452 20.08 -1.14 -4.57
CA GLN A 452 20.57 -1.29 -3.20
C GLN A 452 21.79 -2.23 -3.16
N GLN A 453 22.87 -1.78 -2.51
CA GLN A 453 24.13 -2.50 -2.45
C GLN A 453 24.27 -3.38 -1.20
N GLY A 454 23.58 -3.04 -0.12
CA GLY A 454 23.71 -3.72 1.17
C GLY A 454 22.38 -4.15 1.78
N SER A 455 22.47 -5.03 2.79
CA SER A 455 21.29 -5.42 3.59
C SER A 455 20.65 -4.23 4.26
N VAL A 456 19.32 -4.17 4.24
CA VAL A 456 18.53 -3.06 4.80
C VAL A 456 17.94 -3.47 6.14
N LEU A 457 18.26 -2.72 7.20
CA LEU A 457 17.69 -2.87 8.53
C LEU A 457 16.53 -1.90 8.73
N ILE A 458 15.34 -2.44 8.99
CA ILE A 458 14.12 -1.68 9.27
C ILE A 458 13.82 -1.76 10.76
N GLN A 459 13.76 -0.63 11.45
CA GLN A 459 13.53 -0.57 12.89
C GLN A 459 12.25 0.18 13.23
N PHE A 460 11.38 -0.45 14.01
CA PHE A 460 10.13 0.14 14.52
C PHE A 460 10.32 0.49 15.99
N LEU A 461 10.31 1.78 16.31
CA LEU A 461 10.41 2.24 17.70
C LEU A 461 9.05 2.13 18.38
N ILE A 462 8.97 1.35 19.45
CA ILE A 462 7.71 1.08 20.18
C ILE A 462 7.84 1.54 21.63
N ALA A 463 6.83 2.30 22.07
CA ALA A 463 6.63 2.65 23.46
C ALA A 463 5.54 1.76 24.07
N LYS A 464 5.89 0.95 25.08
CA LYS A 464 4.92 0.10 25.79
C LYS A 464 3.93 0.93 26.59
N ASN A 465 2.71 0.40 26.76
CA ASN A 465 1.60 1.04 27.48
C ASN A 465 1.15 2.38 26.85
N THR A 466 1.22 2.46 25.53
CA THR A 466 0.77 3.60 24.72
C THR A 466 -0.10 3.13 23.55
N ALA A 467 -0.50 4.04 22.68
CA ALA A 467 -1.23 3.70 21.46
C ALA A 467 -0.45 2.73 20.55
N ASP A 468 0.88 2.65 20.67
CA ASP A 468 1.70 1.74 19.85
C ASP A 468 1.29 0.27 20.04
N ASP A 469 0.87 -0.15 21.23
CA ASP A 469 0.44 -1.53 21.48
C ASP A 469 -0.82 -1.89 20.68
N HIS A 470 -1.76 -0.95 20.52
CA HIS A 470 -2.96 -1.11 19.72
C HIS A 470 -2.66 -1.05 18.23
N LEU A 471 -1.88 -0.06 17.79
CA LEU A 471 -1.50 0.11 16.40
C LEU A 471 -0.71 -1.08 15.86
N TRP A 472 0.19 -1.65 16.67
CA TRP A 472 0.99 -2.82 16.28
C TRP A 472 0.10 -4.04 16.01
N LYS A 473 -0.85 -4.34 16.92
CA LYS A 473 -1.81 -5.44 16.75
C LYS A 473 -2.68 -5.24 15.52
N LEU A 474 -3.20 -4.03 15.35
CA LEU A 474 -4.03 -3.67 14.20
C LEU A 474 -3.28 -3.86 12.88
N MET A 475 -2.04 -3.39 12.81
CA MET A 475 -1.18 -3.52 11.65
C MET A 475 -0.93 -5.00 11.30
N GLN A 476 -0.60 -5.83 12.28
CA GLN A 476 -0.41 -7.28 12.08
C GLN A 476 -1.67 -7.98 11.55
N THR A 477 -2.84 -7.63 12.10
CA THR A 477 -4.11 -8.20 11.66
C THR A 477 -4.41 -7.84 10.20
N LYS A 478 -4.24 -6.57 9.83
CA LYS A 478 -4.42 -6.10 8.44
C LYS A 478 -3.46 -6.81 7.47
N LEU A 479 -2.19 -6.94 7.85
CA LEU A 479 -1.19 -7.67 7.05
C LEU A 479 -1.55 -9.14 6.84
N ASN A 480 -2.05 -9.82 7.88
CA ASN A 480 -2.47 -11.21 7.77
C ASN A 480 -3.63 -11.39 6.77
N VAL A 481 -4.58 -10.46 6.73
CA VAL A 481 -5.67 -10.47 5.74
C VAL A 481 -5.12 -10.29 4.32
N LEU A 482 -4.24 -9.32 4.11
CA LEU A 482 -3.61 -9.07 2.81
C LEU A 482 -2.76 -10.25 2.34
N ASN A 483 -2.00 -10.88 3.24
CA ASN A 483 -1.21 -12.07 2.93
C ASN A 483 -2.10 -13.23 2.48
N LYS A 484 -3.24 -13.48 3.14
CA LYS A 484 -4.21 -14.51 2.73
C LYS A 484 -4.81 -14.25 1.36
N ALA A 485 -4.93 -12.99 0.94
CA ALA A 485 -5.38 -12.59 -0.39
C ALA A 485 -4.26 -12.61 -1.45
N GLY A 486 -3.02 -12.97 -1.08
CA GLY A 486 -1.85 -12.90 -1.96
C GLY A 486 -1.43 -11.48 -2.35
N LEU A 487 -1.89 -10.48 -1.61
CA LEU A 487 -1.65 -9.05 -1.86
C LEU A 487 -0.68 -8.42 -0.86
N GLY A 488 -0.39 -9.14 0.22
CA GLY A 488 0.53 -8.71 1.25
C GLY A 488 1.99 -8.86 0.83
N GLN A 489 2.86 -8.22 1.59
CA GLN A 489 4.30 -8.49 1.61
C GLN A 489 4.59 -9.36 2.82
N ASN A 490 5.60 -10.23 2.74
CA ASN A 490 6.06 -10.97 3.91
C ASN A 490 6.57 -9.98 4.97
N PHE A 491 5.72 -9.69 5.94
CA PHE A 491 6.03 -8.80 7.05
C PHE A 491 6.32 -9.64 8.29
N ALA A 492 7.47 -10.33 8.30
CA ALA A 492 7.98 -10.99 9.48
C ALA A 492 8.93 -10.04 10.22
N VAL A 493 8.77 -9.92 11.53
CA VAL A 493 9.73 -9.24 12.39
C VAL A 493 10.67 -10.30 12.94
N GLU A 494 11.96 -10.16 12.64
CA GLU A 494 12.96 -11.19 12.93
C GLU A 494 13.58 -11.04 14.32
N LYS A 495 13.63 -9.81 14.87
CA LYS A 495 14.30 -9.50 16.14
C LYS A 495 13.51 -8.52 16.99
N SER A 496 13.71 -8.59 18.29
CA SER A 496 13.27 -7.56 19.25
C SER A 496 14.44 -7.20 20.16
N THR A 497 14.74 -5.91 20.24
CA THR A 497 15.80 -5.36 21.09
C THR A 497 15.24 -4.30 22.03
N GLU A 498 15.86 -4.14 23.20
CA GLU A 498 15.57 -3.03 24.12
C GLU A 498 16.66 -1.96 23.96
N ALA A 499 16.25 -0.71 23.78
CA ALA A 499 17.16 0.43 23.74
C ALA A 499 17.69 0.71 25.17
N LYS A 500 18.86 0.17 25.52
CA LYS A 500 19.57 0.44 26.78
C LYS A 500 20.81 1.27 26.50
N ARG A 501 21.11 2.23 27.38
CA ARG A 501 22.40 2.92 27.40
C ARG A 501 23.51 1.97 27.83
N GLY A 502 24.56 1.89 27.01
CA GLY A 502 25.95 1.49 27.30
C GLY A 502 26.22 0.33 28.26
N ASN A 503 26.94 -0.69 27.75
CA ASN A 503 27.63 -1.76 28.45
C ASN A 503 26.80 -2.75 29.28
N GLU A 504 25.94 -3.53 28.65
CA GLU A 504 25.64 -4.88 29.11
C GLU A 504 25.49 -5.83 27.93
N THR A 505 26.19 -6.97 28.00
CA THR A 505 26.15 -8.05 27.03
C THR A 505 24.72 -8.54 26.78
N PRO A 506 24.34 -8.91 25.53
CA PRO A 506 22.97 -9.32 25.22
C PRO A 506 22.65 -10.65 25.87
N SER A 507 21.81 -10.64 26.89
CA SER A 507 21.24 -11.83 27.48
C SER A 507 19.84 -12.08 26.91
N ASN A 508 19.69 -13.27 26.31
CA ASN A 508 18.47 -13.98 25.94
C ASN A 508 17.48 -13.30 24.98
N GLN A 509 17.51 -13.82 23.75
CA GLN A 509 16.46 -13.67 22.73
C GLN A 509 15.12 -14.21 23.25
N SER A 510 14.24 -13.34 23.71
CA SER A 510 12.85 -13.69 23.96
C SER A 510 12.05 -13.54 22.65
N ASN A 511 11.39 -14.62 22.26
CA ASN A 511 10.56 -14.69 21.07
C ASN A 511 9.39 -13.69 21.19
N LEU A 512 9.25 -12.72 20.29
CA LEU A 512 8.22 -11.66 20.29
C LEU A 512 6.80 -12.24 20.41
N LEU A 513 6.55 -13.39 19.77
CA LEU A 513 5.28 -14.13 19.88
C LEU A 513 4.95 -14.52 21.32
N SER A 514 5.95 -14.84 22.16
CA SER A 514 5.73 -15.17 23.57
C SER A 514 5.39 -13.96 24.44
N PHE A 515 5.80 -12.76 24.02
CA PHE A 515 5.51 -11.50 24.72
C PHE A 515 4.06 -11.06 24.53
N PHE A 516 3.51 -11.26 23.34
CA PHE A 516 2.12 -10.91 23.02
C PHE A 516 1.14 -12.05 23.33
N THR A 517 1.58 -13.33 23.30
CA THR A 517 0.75 -14.49 23.69
C THR A 517 0.57 -14.62 25.21
N LYS A 518 1.50 -14.17 26.04
CA LYS A 518 1.30 -14.17 27.51
C LYS A 518 0.20 -13.20 27.98
N ALA A 519 -0.08 -12.14 27.20
CA ALA A 519 -1.22 -11.25 27.47
C ALA A 519 -2.56 -11.80 26.95
N SER A 520 -2.55 -12.79 26.03
CA SER A 520 -3.76 -13.34 25.40
C SER A 520 -4.24 -14.67 25.96
N VAL A 521 -3.46 -15.35 26.81
CA VAL A 521 -3.84 -16.67 27.36
C VAL A 521 -4.82 -16.57 28.55
N GLN A 522 -5.10 -15.37 29.09
CA GLN A 522 -6.05 -15.22 30.19
C GLN A 522 -7.45 -14.73 29.82
N GLN A 523 -7.77 -14.43 28.58
CA GLN A 523 -9.17 -14.07 28.18
C GLN A 523 -9.45 -14.32 26.71
N ASP A 524 -9.63 -15.58 26.32
CA ASP A 524 -10.33 -15.95 25.08
C ASP A 524 -11.85 -16.04 25.39
N SER A 525 -12.50 -14.88 25.52
CA SER A 525 -13.95 -14.80 25.48
C SER A 525 -14.38 -14.19 24.13
N ALA A 526 -15.51 -14.63 23.59
CA ALA A 526 -16.10 -14.13 22.33
C ALA A 526 -16.17 -12.59 22.27
N ALA A 527 -16.33 -11.93 23.43
CA ALA A 527 -16.33 -10.47 23.57
C ALA A 527 -15.00 -9.79 23.19
N HIS A 528 -13.88 -10.51 23.18
CA HIS A 528 -12.59 -9.94 22.80
C HIS A 528 -12.36 -10.00 21.27
N ARG A 529 -12.97 -11.00 20.59
CA ARG A 529 -13.00 -11.06 19.12
C ARG A 529 -13.91 -9.97 18.55
N GLU A 530 -15.06 -9.74 19.14
CA GLU A 530 -15.95 -8.62 18.76
C GLU A 530 -15.27 -7.25 18.93
N LYS A 531 -14.49 -7.02 19.99
CA LYS A 531 -13.78 -5.76 20.22
C LYS A 531 -12.68 -5.47 19.18
N ILE A 532 -12.01 -6.51 18.67
CA ILE A 532 -10.97 -6.35 17.63
C ILE A 532 -11.63 -6.10 16.26
N GLU A 533 -12.75 -6.73 15.98
CA GLU A 533 -13.53 -6.48 14.76
C GLU A 533 -14.17 -5.09 14.79
N ASP A 534 -14.60 -4.60 15.93
CA ASP A 534 -15.14 -3.24 16.12
C ASP A 534 -14.10 -2.15 15.83
N VAL A 535 -12.85 -2.31 16.26
CA VAL A 535 -11.74 -1.39 15.93
C VAL A 535 -11.48 -1.37 14.40
N HIS A 536 -11.69 -2.50 13.73
CA HIS A 536 -11.54 -2.59 12.28
C HIS A 536 -12.58 -1.78 11.52
N GLN A 537 -13.80 -1.73 12.01
CA GLN A 537 -14.92 -1.09 11.33
C GLN A 537 -14.87 0.43 11.37
N LEU A 538 -14.31 0.99 12.43
CA LEU A 538 -14.27 2.43 12.71
C LEU A 538 -13.17 3.19 11.98
N LEU A 539 -12.05 2.53 11.71
CA LEU A 539 -10.99 3.11 10.88
C LEU A 539 -11.36 3.12 9.37
N GLU A 540 -12.55 2.60 9.00
CA GLU A 540 -13.00 2.55 7.60
C GLU A 540 -13.59 3.83 7.05
N GLU A 541 -14.34 4.55 7.86
CA GLU A 541 -15.09 5.72 7.39
C GLU A 541 -14.20 6.95 7.28
N ASP A 542 -13.06 6.97 7.97
CA ASP A 542 -12.26 8.16 8.21
C ASP A 542 -10.82 8.14 7.70
N ASP A 543 -10.34 7.16 6.93
CA ASP A 543 -9.01 7.28 6.31
C ASP A 543 -8.90 8.56 5.45
N ASP A 544 -9.98 8.97 4.77
CA ASP A 544 -10.04 10.24 4.04
C ASP A 544 -10.38 11.43 4.96
N ALA A 545 -11.18 11.25 6.01
CA ALA A 545 -11.49 12.27 7.02
C ALA A 545 -10.30 12.52 7.95
N LEU A 546 -9.53 11.50 8.31
CA LEU A 546 -8.30 11.62 9.09
C LEU A 546 -7.18 12.35 8.33
N ILE A 547 -7.12 12.16 7.01
CA ILE A 547 -6.23 12.92 6.13
C ILE A 547 -6.72 14.38 6.01
N THR A 548 -8.02 14.61 5.96
CA THR A 548 -8.62 15.93 5.83
C THR A 548 -8.52 16.73 7.14
N LEU A 549 -8.77 16.12 8.28
CA LEU A 549 -8.61 16.77 9.61
C LEU A 549 -7.17 17.18 9.93
N ASN A 550 -6.17 16.49 9.37
CA ASN A 550 -4.77 16.93 9.48
C ASN A 550 -4.40 18.06 8.50
N LEU A 551 -5.20 18.32 7.47
CA LEU A 551 -4.99 19.43 6.53
C LEU A 551 -5.71 20.70 6.99
N ASP A 552 -6.88 20.60 7.64
CA ASP A 552 -7.63 21.74 8.15
C ASP A 552 -7.03 22.35 9.43
N GLY A 553 -6.15 21.62 10.14
CA GLY A 553 -5.42 22.14 11.29
C GLY A 553 -4.14 22.93 10.96
N LEU A 554 -3.84 23.16 9.68
CA LEU A 554 -2.64 23.88 9.22
C LEU A 554 -2.93 25.33 8.73
N ASP A 555 -4.19 25.75 8.68
CA ASP A 555 -4.58 27.06 8.14
C ASP A 555 -4.98 28.12 9.19
N GLU A 556 -4.84 27.86 10.50
CA GLU A 556 -5.23 28.84 11.52
C GLU A 556 -4.08 29.52 12.29
N ASP A 557 -2.81 29.30 11.94
CA ASP A 557 -1.68 30.08 12.50
C ASP A 557 -0.59 30.37 11.46
N CYS A 558 -0.89 31.29 10.52
CA CYS A 558 0.10 32.17 9.85
C CYS A 558 -0.60 33.41 9.30
#